data_6f32617e7c8aafab3d5324fbf114240b
#
_entry.id   6f32617e7c8aafab3d5324fbf114240b
#
_cell.length_a   1.000
_cell.length_b   1.000
_cell.length_c   1.000
_cell.angle_alpha   90.00
_cell.angle_beta   90.00
_cell.angle_gamma   90.00
#
_symmetry.space_group_name_H-M   'P 1'
#
loop_
_entity.id
_entity.type
_entity.pdbx_description
1 polymer ?
#
loop_
_entity_poly.entity_id
_entity_poly.type
_entity_poly.pdbx_seq_one_letter_code
_entity_poly.pdbx_strand_id
1 'polypeptide(L)'
;MTDRKFIIQPHFRLQEWVAEEKGYFREEGLDYVFEETVRSTEGRSHDQNGAKSGAYQTFERGRTSDVNCACHWTVNVAAAKGYGKLWADIYSVAPAGIFVPPDSPVQRPEDLAGVPISVGYQSGSHYSSVQALEQYLPLDKINLSFSEGMLFKRLDNLLEGKSAASALFSGPYYLAEQLGYR
;
A
#
# COMPACT_ATOMS: atom_id res chain seq x y z
N MET A 1 -11.42 32.23 14.91
CA MET A 1 -10.38 31.34 14.36
C MET A 1 -10.59 30.00 15.03
N THR A 2 -10.86 28.95 14.30
CA THR A 2 -11.10 27.61 14.85
C THR A 2 -9.76 27.08 15.39
N ASP A 3 -9.75 26.71 16.66
CA ASP A 3 -8.62 26.14 17.42
C ASP A 3 -8.31 24.69 16.96
N ARG A 4 -8.44 24.44 15.65
CA ARG A 4 -8.21 23.12 15.04
C ARG A 4 -6.77 23.00 14.60
N LYS A 5 -6.07 22.05 15.15
CA LYS A 5 -4.71 21.70 14.74
C LYS A 5 -4.68 21.14 13.32
N PHE A 6 -3.57 21.37 12.65
CA PHE A 6 -3.31 20.79 11.33
C PHE A 6 -3.05 19.29 11.45
N ILE A 7 -3.76 18.46 10.70
CA ILE A 7 -3.68 17.00 10.81
C ILE A 7 -2.84 16.43 9.66
N ILE A 8 -1.72 15.81 10.03
CA ILE A 8 -0.84 15.08 9.11
C ILE A 8 -1.08 13.59 9.28
N GLN A 9 -1.44 12.91 8.21
CA GLN A 9 -1.64 11.48 8.18
C GLN A 9 -0.51 10.82 7.39
N PRO A 10 0.48 10.21 8.07
CA PRO A 10 1.63 9.59 7.41
C PRO A 10 1.25 8.28 6.75
N HIS A 11 2.11 7.85 5.83
CA HIS A 11 2.11 6.52 5.26
C HIS A 11 3.34 5.73 5.75
N PHE A 12 3.72 4.64 5.08
CA PHE A 12 4.92 3.84 5.40
C PHE A 12 6.22 4.42 4.83
N ARG A 13 6.19 5.63 4.30
CA ARG A 13 7.37 6.28 3.76
C ARG A 13 8.14 6.94 4.88
N LEU A 14 9.46 6.96 4.72
CA LEU A 14 10.36 7.42 5.78
C LEU A 14 10.30 8.93 6.01
N GLN A 15 9.91 9.71 4.98
CA GLN A 15 10.00 11.17 5.00
C GLN A 15 9.20 11.78 6.16
N GLU A 16 7.92 11.40 6.26
CA GLU A 16 7.02 11.96 7.27
C GLU A 16 7.45 11.58 8.68
N TRP A 17 7.92 10.35 8.86
CA TRP A 17 8.39 9.84 10.15
C TRP A 17 9.68 10.51 10.59
N VAL A 18 10.63 10.74 9.67
CA VAL A 18 11.85 11.49 9.96
C VAL A 18 11.54 12.93 10.30
N ALA A 19 10.62 13.57 9.57
CA ALA A 19 10.23 14.94 9.84
C ALA A 19 9.58 15.09 11.23
N GLU A 20 8.75 14.13 11.64
CA GLU A 20 8.16 14.08 12.97
C GLU A 20 9.23 13.87 14.05
N GLU A 21 10.07 12.83 13.91
CA GLU A 21 11.09 12.47 14.89
C GLU A 21 12.15 13.57 15.07
N LYS A 22 12.55 14.22 13.98
CA LYS A 22 13.53 15.32 14.00
C LYS A 22 12.92 16.67 14.39
N GLY A 23 11.60 16.78 14.43
CA GLY A 23 10.91 18.01 14.80
C GLY A 23 10.80 19.05 13.68
N TYR A 24 11.06 18.71 12.44
CA TYR A 24 11.06 19.65 11.31
C TYR A 24 9.72 20.36 11.11
N PHE A 25 8.60 19.67 11.36
CA PHE A 25 7.29 20.32 11.29
C PHE A 25 7.12 21.43 12.33
N ARG A 26 7.70 21.26 13.54
CA ARG A 26 7.68 22.27 14.61
C ARG A 26 8.64 23.41 14.31
N GLU A 27 9.79 23.11 13.73
CA GLU A 27 10.77 24.13 13.31
C GLU A 27 10.18 25.07 12.25
N GLU A 28 9.31 24.56 11.38
CA GLU A 28 8.54 25.35 10.40
C GLU A 28 7.33 26.07 11.04
N GLY A 29 7.16 26.00 12.36
CA GLY A 29 6.10 26.69 13.07
C GLY A 29 4.71 26.04 12.93
N LEU A 30 4.63 24.78 12.55
CA LEU A 30 3.35 24.09 12.36
C LEU A 30 2.79 23.64 13.72
N ASP A 31 1.56 24.05 14.05
CA ASP A 31 0.77 23.46 15.14
C ASP A 31 -0.09 22.33 14.59
N TYR A 32 0.30 21.10 14.85
CA TYR A 32 -0.23 19.92 14.18
C TYR A 32 -0.46 18.73 15.11
N VAL A 33 -1.18 17.76 14.57
CA VAL A 33 -1.31 16.40 15.09
C VAL A 33 -0.77 15.44 14.04
N PHE A 34 0.12 14.54 14.46
CA PHE A 34 0.61 13.44 13.62
C PHE A 34 -0.25 12.21 13.88
N GLU A 35 -1.16 11.92 12.96
CA GLU A 35 -2.21 10.90 13.16
C GLU A 35 -1.85 9.59 12.45
N GLU A 36 -1.40 8.60 13.23
CA GLU A 36 -1.02 7.29 12.72
C GLU A 36 -2.25 6.40 12.47
N THR A 37 -2.90 6.53 11.34
CA THR A 37 -4.08 5.69 11.01
C THR A 37 -3.73 4.33 10.43
N VAL A 38 -2.50 4.14 10.01
CA VAL A 38 -2.05 2.98 9.26
C VAL A 38 -1.76 1.76 10.15
N ARG A 39 -1.59 1.96 11.45
CA ARG A 39 -1.38 0.87 12.43
C ARG A 39 -2.65 0.12 12.80
N SER A 40 -3.82 0.62 12.45
CA SER A 40 -5.09 0.10 12.96
C SER A 40 -5.69 -1.05 12.17
N THR A 41 -4.89 -1.84 11.46
CA THR A 41 -5.41 -2.97 10.67
C THR A 41 -5.42 -4.30 11.42
N GLU A 42 -5.13 -4.31 12.72
CA GLU A 42 -5.39 -5.48 13.53
C GLU A 42 -6.91 -5.70 13.64
N GLY A 43 -7.39 -6.78 13.05
CA GLY A 43 -8.76 -7.27 13.26
C GLY A 43 -9.85 -6.74 12.34
N ARG A 44 -9.55 -6.14 11.20
CA ARG A 44 -10.58 -5.82 10.21
C ARG A 44 -10.59 -6.87 9.10
N SER A 45 -11.62 -7.70 9.11
CA SER A 45 -11.95 -8.55 7.98
C SER A 45 -12.21 -7.69 6.74
N HIS A 46 -11.53 -7.97 5.65
CA HIS A 46 -11.89 -7.44 4.35
C HIS A 46 -13.08 -8.24 3.85
N ASP A 47 -14.25 -7.67 3.99
CA ASP A 47 -15.39 -8.08 3.21
C ASP A 47 -15.01 -7.92 1.74
N GLN A 48 -15.12 -9.00 0.96
CA GLN A 48 -14.87 -9.00 -0.50
C GLN A 48 -15.73 -7.98 -1.25
N ASN A 49 -16.73 -7.42 -0.59
CA ASN A 49 -17.66 -6.41 -1.11
C ASN A 49 -17.22 -4.95 -0.94
N GLY A 50 -15.96 -4.67 -0.62
CA GLY A 50 -15.51 -3.28 -0.69
C GLY A 50 -14.66 -2.75 0.45
N ALA A 51 -13.97 -3.60 1.18
CA ALA A 51 -13.01 -3.12 2.18
C ALA A 51 -11.88 -2.34 1.51
N LYS A 52 -11.80 -1.08 1.83
CA LYS A 52 -10.86 -0.11 1.27
C LYS A 52 -9.58 -0.12 2.09
N SER A 53 -8.44 0.14 1.47
CA SER A 53 -7.18 0.31 2.20
C SER A 53 -7.32 1.46 3.22
N GLY A 54 -6.62 1.40 4.35
CA GLY A 54 -6.69 2.44 5.39
C GLY A 54 -6.49 3.87 4.85
N ALA A 55 -5.55 4.06 3.93
CA ALA A 55 -5.32 5.34 3.28
C ALA A 55 -6.51 5.83 2.44
N TYR A 56 -7.20 4.93 1.72
CA TYR A 56 -8.37 5.29 0.94
C TYR A 56 -9.57 5.64 1.83
N GLN A 57 -9.76 4.95 2.93
CA GLN A 57 -10.83 5.24 3.89
C GLN A 57 -10.76 6.66 4.44
N THR A 58 -9.57 7.19 4.63
CA THR A 58 -9.38 8.56 5.12
C THR A 58 -9.90 9.59 4.13
N PHE A 59 -9.66 9.38 2.84
CA PHE A 59 -10.20 10.27 1.80
C PHE A 59 -11.73 10.19 1.71
N GLU A 60 -12.32 9.04 1.98
CA GLU A 60 -13.78 8.85 1.90
C GLU A 60 -14.54 9.32 3.15
N ARG A 61 -13.94 9.25 4.33
CA ARG A 61 -14.58 9.63 5.60
C ARG A 61 -14.71 11.13 5.82
N GLY A 62 -14.66 11.93 4.77
CA GLY A 62 -14.94 13.35 4.85
C GLY A 62 -13.74 14.23 5.11
N ARG A 63 -12.55 13.79 4.69
CA ARG A 63 -11.35 14.64 4.74
C ARG A 63 -10.96 15.05 6.16
N THR A 64 -10.74 14.07 6.98
CA THR A 64 -10.38 14.28 8.40
C THR A 64 -8.97 14.83 8.57
N SER A 65 -8.09 14.66 7.58
CA SER A 65 -6.71 15.16 7.59
C SER A 65 -6.51 16.31 6.60
N ASP A 66 -5.57 17.20 6.91
CA ASP A 66 -5.18 18.32 6.04
C ASP A 66 -4.13 17.87 5.01
N VAL A 67 -3.21 16.97 5.43
CA VAL A 67 -2.29 16.26 4.55
C VAL A 67 -2.43 14.77 4.78
N ASN A 68 -2.60 14.03 3.70
CA ASN A 68 -2.65 12.57 3.74
C ASN A 68 -1.64 12.00 2.74
N CYS A 69 -0.76 11.14 3.24
CA CYS A 69 0.25 10.48 2.44
C CYS A 69 -0.22 9.07 2.06
N ALA A 70 -0.17 8.75 0.79
CA ALA A 70 -0.56 7.43 0.27
C ALA A 70 0.22 7.08 -1.00
N CYS A 71 0.01 5.89 -1.55
CA CYS A 71 0.56 5.53 -2.85
C CYS A 71 -0.10 6.37 -3.96
N HIS A 72 0.62 6.59 -5.06
CA HIS A 72 0.14 7.42 -6.17
C HIS A 72 -1.21 6.96 -6.75
N TRP A 73 -1.49 5.67 -6.77
CA TRP A 73 -2.78 5.13 -7.20
C TRP A 73 -3.94 5.63 -6.31
N THR A 74 -3.77 5.51 -4.99
CA THR A 74 -4.78 5.95 -4.02
C THR A 74 -5.01 7.45 -4.10
N VAL A 75 -3.95 8.27 -4.16
CA VAL A 75 -4.08 9.73 -4.24
C VAL A 75 -4.68 10.18 -5.56
N ASN A 76 -4.33 9.54 -6.68
CA ASN A 76 -4.91 9.84 -7.99
C ASN A 76 -6.41 9.51 -8.03
N VAL A 77 -6.83 8.37 -7.49
CA VAL A 77 -8.25 8.03 -7.40
C VAL A 77 -9.02 9.01 -6.52
N ALA A 78 -8.44 9.41 -5.39
CA ALA A 78 -9.04 10.39 -4.49
C ALA A 78 -9.15 11.78 -5.15
N ALA A 79 -8.10 12.22 -5.84
CA ALA A 79 -8.08 13.49 -6.55
C ALA A 79 -9.08 13.49 -7.71
N ALA A 80 -9.17 12.42 -8.49
CA ALA A 80 -10.13 12.27 -9.58
C ALA A 80 -11.60 12.32 -9.10
N LYS A 81 -11.84 11.87 -7.86
CA LYS A 81 -13.17 11.96 -7.21
C LYS A 81 -13.42 13.31 -6.51
N GLY A 82 -12.50 14.24 -6.57
CA GLY A 82 -12.61 15.54 -5.90
C GLY A 82 -12.47 15.49 -4.37
N TYR A 83 -11.90 14.41 -3.82
CA TYR A 83 -11.71 14.25 -2.38
C TYR A 83 -10.49 14.98 -1.84
N GLY A 84 -9.61 15.46 -2.70
CA GLY A 84 -8.44 16.22 -2.33
C GLY A 84 -7.72 16.80 -3.54
N LYS A 85 -6.62 17.48 -3.26
CA LYS A 85 -5.67 17.96 -4.28
C LYS A 85 -4.40 17.15 -4.18
N LEU A 86 -3.81 16.78 -5.30
CA LEU A 86 -2.51 16.14 -5.37
C LEU A 86 -1.41 17.19 -5.28
N TRP A 87 -0.46 17.00 -4.36
CA TRP A 87 0.80 17.73 -4.35
C TRP A 87 1.82 16.98 -5.22
N ALA A 88 2.27 17.61 -6.29
CA ALA A 88 3.03 16.92 -7.34
C ALA A 88 4.55 16.79 -7.06
N ASP A 89 5.09 17.61 -6.16
CA ASP A 89 6.53 17.65 -5.89
C ASP A 89 7.03 16.57 -4.93
N ILE A 90 6.13 15.73 -4.43
CA ILE A 90 6.47 14.64 -3.53
C ILE A 90 6.36 13.32 -4.27
N TYR A 91 7.49 12.64 -4.44
CA TYR A 91 7.48 11.27 -4.90
C TYR A 91 8.56 10.43 -4.20
N SER A 92 8.36 9.13 -4.17
CA SER A 92 9.38 8.17 -3.78
C SER A 92 9.34 6.99 -4.75
N VAL A 93 10.51 6.47 -5.06
CA VAL A 93 10.66 5.24 -5.82
C VAL A 93 10.97 4.11 -4.84
N ALA A 94 10.22 3.03 -4.92
CA ALA A 94 10.47 1.84 -4.14
C ALA A 94 10.42 0.62 -5.07
N PRO A 95 11.29 -0.39 -4.86
CA PRO A 95 11.17 -1.63 -5.60
C PRO A 95 9.83 -2.29 -5.28
N ALA A 96 9.23 -2.89 -6.28
CA ALA A 96 7.99 -3.64 -6.17
C ALA A 96 8.05 -4.86 -7.08
N GLY A 97 7.49 -5.98 -6.63
CA GLY A 97 7.45 -7.22 -7.40
C GLY A 97 6.40 -8.18 -6.86
N ILE A 98 6.11 -9.20 -7.65
CA ILE A 98 5.31 -10.34 -7.23
C ILE A 98 6.28 -11.45 -6.86
N PHE A 99 6.23 -11.86 -5.61
CA PHE A 99 7.10 -12.88 -5.05
C PHE A 99 6.38 -14.22 -4.91
N VAL A 100 7.13 -15.28 -5.14
CA VAL A 100 6.72 -16.66 -4.93
C VAL A 100 7.75 -17.40 -4.07
N PRO A 101 7.38 -18.50 -3.38
CA PRO A 101 8.33 -19.32 -2.63
C PRO A 101 9.49 -19.83 -3.48
N PRO A 102 10.66 -20.12 -2.89
CA PRO A 102 11.83 -20.62 -3.62
C PRO A 102 11.58 -21.90 -4.42
N ASP A 103 10.71 -22.77 -3.90
CA ASP A 103 10.31 -24.06 -4.47
C ASP A 103 9.07 -23.97 -5.38
N SER A 104 8.55 -22.77 -5.60
CA SER A 104 7.39 -22.56 -6.48
C SER A 104 7.70 -23.01 -7.91
N PRO A 105 6.73 -23.64 -8.61
CA PRO A 105 6.85 -23.96 -10.03
C PRO A 105 6.85 -22.72 -10.94
N VAL A 106 6.41 -21.58 -10.44
CA VAL A 106 6.40 -20.31 -11.18
C VAL A 106 7.82 -19.84 -11.44
N GLN A 107 8.19 -19.70 -12.72
CA GLN A 107 9.53 -19.27 -13.13
C GLN A 107 9.51 -17.93 -13.90
N ARG A 108 8.39 -17.61 -14.50
CA ARG A 108 8.18 -16.44 -15.35
C ARG A 108 6.76 -15.90 -15.19
N PRO A 109 6.47 -14.67 -15.63
CA PRO A 109 5.15 -14.04 -15.42
C PRO A 109 3.98 -14.83 -15.95
N GLU A 110 4.14 -15.54 -17.07
CA GLU A 110 3.07 -16.35 -17.69
C GLU A 110 2.62 -17.53 -16.81
N ASP A 111 3.51 -18.04 -15.97
CA ASP A 111 3.22 -19.14 -15.05
C ASP A 111 2.29 -18.70 -13.89
N LEU A 112 2.08 -17.39 -13.73
CA LEU A 112 1.12 -16.81 -12.76
C LEU A 112 -0.33 -16.90 -13.24
N ALA A 113 -0.60 -17.43 -14.43
CA ALA A 113 -1.97 -17.59 -14.92
C ALA A 113 -2.83 -18.40 -13.94
N GLY A 114 -3.86 -17.76 -13.36
CA GLY A 114 -4.76 -18.37 -12.39
C GLY A 114 -4.20 -18.56 -10.97
N VAL A 115 -2.91 -18.28 -10.74
CA VAL A 115 -2.31 -18.35 -9.40
C VAL A 115 -2.85 -17.21 -8.55
N PRO A 116 -3.37 -17.45 -7.32
CA PRO A 116 -3.83 -16.40 -6.43
C PRO A 116 -2.67 -15.53 -5.97
N ILE A 117 -2.71 -14.23 -6.27
CA ILE A 117 -1.71 -13.25 -5.91
C ILE A 117 -2.27 -12.33 -4.82
N SER A 118 -1.64 -12.34 -3.65
CA SER A 118 -2.04 -11.50 -2.53
C SER A 118 -1.71 -10.04 -2.79
N VAL A 119 -2.74 -9.20 -2.79
CA VAL A 119 -2.66 -7.74 -2.98
C VAL A 119 -3.54 -7.00 -1.99
N GLY A 120 -3.29 -5.71 -1.77
CA GLY A 120 -4.19 -4.84 -1.02
C GLY A 120 -5.26 -4.25 -1.95
N TYR A 121 -6.53 -4.27 -1.53
CA TYR A 121 -7.62 -3.72 -2.32
C TYR A 121 -7.45 -2.21 -2.57
N GLN A 122 -7.66 -1.77 -3.80
CA GLN A 122 -7.52 -0.38 -4.27
C GLN A 122 -6.20 0.30 -3.84
N SER A 123 -5.15 -0.48 -3.74
CA SER A 123 -3.80 -0.04 -3.36
C SER A 123 -2.83 -0.07 -4.54
N GLY A 124 -1.62 0.43 -4.31
CA GLY A 124 -0.54 0.33 -5.28
C GLY A 124 -0.27 -1.09 -5.72
N SER A 125 -0.31 -2.07 -4.79
CA SER A 125 -0.10 -3.48 -5.14
C SER A 125 -1.20 -4.06 -6.02
N HIS A 126 -2.45 -3.62 -5.88
CA HIS A 126 -3.54 -4.01 -6.76
C HIS A 126 -3.25 -3.60 -8.21
N TYR A 127 -3.16 -2.29 -8.41
CA TYR A 127 -3.08 -1.74 -9.76
C TYR A 127 -1.73 -2.00 -10.44
N SER A 128 -0.62 -1.97 -9.70
CA SER A 128 0.68 -2.28 -10.27
C SER A 128 0.82 -3.76 -10.64
N SER A 129 0.19 -4.68 -9.90
CA SER A 129 0.17 -6.10 -10.28
C SER A 129 -0.62 -6.33 -11.57
N VAL A 130 -1.79 -5.70 -11.70
CA VAL A 130 -2.56 -5.78 -12.96
C VAL A 130 -1.74 -5.23 -14.11
N GLN A 131 -1.21 -4.01 -13.97
CA GLN A 131 -0.41 -3.35 -15.01
C GLN A 131 0.83 -4.13 -15.43
N ALA A 132 1.50 -4.79 -14.47
CA ALA A 132 2.65 -5.62 -14.77
C ALA A 132 2.27 -6.91 -15.50
N LEU A 133 1.19 -7.57 -15.06
CA LEU A 133 0.79 -8.87 -15.59
C LEU A 133 0.01 -8.80 -16.91
N GLU A 134 -0.73 -7.73 -17.18
CA GLU A 134 -1.47 -7.58 -18.45
C GLU A 134 -0.57 -7.56 -19.70
N GLN A 135 0.74 -7.37 -19.50
CA GLN A 135 1.75 -7.48 -20.56
C GLN A 135 2.03 -8.94 -20.94
N TYR A 136 1.69 -9.90 -20.09
CA TYR A 136 1.99 -11.33 -20.23
C TYR A 136 0.75 -12.21 -20.22
N LEU A 137 -0.32 -11.75 -19.58
CA LEU A 137 -1.53 -12.54 -19.34
C LEU A 137 -2.78 -11.78 -19.76
N PRO A 138 -3.79 -12.47 -20.31
CA PRO A 138 -5.15 -11.92 -20.43
C PRO A 138 -5.72 -11.58 -19.04
N LEU A 139 -6.53 -10.53 -18.96
CA LEU A 139 -7.08 -10.04 -17.68
C LEU A 139 -7.88 -11.10 -16.93
N ASP A 140 -8.59 -11.99 -17.63
CA ASP A 140 -9.35 -13.08 -17.04
C ASP A 140 -8.50 -14.20 -16.43
N LYS A 141 -7.18 -14.18 -16.69
CA LYS A 141 -6.19 -15.10 -16.09
C LYS A 141 -5.42 -14.48 -14.91
N ILE A 142 -5.58 -13.18 -14.67
CA ILE A 142 -4.98 -12.51 -13.52
C ILE A 142 -5.88 -12.75 -12.30
N ASN A 143 -5.42 -13.59 -11.38
CA ASN A 143 -6.18 -13.96 -10.18
C ASN A 143 -5.64 -13.21 -8.96
N LEU A 144 -6.34 -12.16 -8.53
CA LEU A 144 -5.95 -11.37 -7.36
C LEU A 144 -6.73 -11.80 -6.13
N SER A 145 -6.00 -12.07 -5.06
CA SER A 145 -6.54 -12.34 -3.73
C SER A 145 -6.36 -11.10 -2.86
N PHE A 146 -7.45 -10.51 -2.43
CA PHE A 146 -7.43 -9.35 -1.55
C PHE A 146 -7.28 -9.83 -0.11
N SER A 147 -6.03 -10.09 0.28
CA SER A 147 -5.73 -10.54 1.63
C SER A 147 -5.81 -9.37 2.62
N GLU A 148 -6.20 -9.72 3.82
CA GLU A 148 -6.12 -8.81 4.97
C GLU A 148 -4.68 -8.45 5.27
N GLY A 149 -4.49 -7.21 5.69
CA GLY A 149 -3.26 -6.77 6.28
C GLY A 149 -2.36 -5.99 5.35
N MET A 150 -1.45 -5.33 6.05
CA MET A 150 -0.46 -4.45 5.49
C MET A 150 0.70 -5.27 4.93
N LEU A 151 1.64 -4.57 4.33
CA LEU A 151 2.80 -5.13 3.64
C LEU A 151 3.48 -6.30 4.33
N PHE A 152 3.80 -6.16 5.63
CA PHE A 152 4.46 -7.21 6.40
C PHE A 152 3.55 -8.43 6.59
N LYS A 153 2.25 -8.22 6.80
CA LYS A 153 1.31 -9.35 6.92
C LYS A 153 1.21 -10.17 5.63
N ARG A 154 1.32 -9.51 4.47
CA ARG A 154 1.38 -10.23 3.19
C ARG A 154 2.67 -11.04 3.03
N LEU A 155 3.79 -10.52 3.52
CA LEU A 155 5.03 -11.27 3.60
C LEU A 155 4.88 -12.47 4.54
N ASP A 156 4.35 -12.26 5.76
CA ASP A 156 4.11 -13.35 6.71
C ASP A 156 3.24 -14.46 6.10
N ASN A 157 2.14 -14.08 5.44
CA ASN A 157 1.27 -15.03 4.77
C ASN A 157 1.98 -15.83 3.66
N LEU A 158 2.94 -15.20 2.97
CA LEU A 158 3.77 -15.88 1.96
C LEU A 158 4.76 -16.85 2.65
N LEU A 159 5.43 -16.40 3.73
CA LEU A 159 6.37 -17.22 4.50
C LEU A 159 5.69 -18.42 5.17
N GLU A 160 4.46 -18.25 5.63
CA GLU A 160 3.64 -19.28 6.26
C GLU A 160 2.94 -20.22 5.24
N GLY A 161 3.16 -20.02 3.94
CA GLY A 161 2.52 -20.80 2.88
C GLY A 161 1.02 -20.56 2.72
N LYS A 162 0.48 -19.48 3.29
CA LYS A 162 -0.93 -19.07 3.18
C LYS A 162 -1.26 -18.38 1.86
N SER A 163 -0.25 -17.92 1.14
CA SER A 163 -0.33 -17.31 -0.19
C SER A 163 0.62 -17.98 -1.14
N ALA A 164 0.17 -18.31 -2.34
CA ALA A 164 1.00 -18.88 -3.40
C ALA A 164 1.93 -17.83 -4.04
N ALA A 165 1.45 -16.59 -4.12
CA ALA A 165 2.20 -15.43 -4.57
C ALA A 165 1.77 -14.18 -3.82
N SER A 166 2.65 -13.18 -3.71
CA SER A 166 2.35 -11.94 -3.00
C SER A 166 3.02 -10.74 -3.65
N ALA A 167 2.28 -9.66 -3.83
CA ALA A 167 2.83 -8.39 -4.29
C ALA A 167 3.43 -7.64 -3.10
N LEU A 168 4.74 -7.50 -3.12
CA LEU A 168 5.54 -6.87 -2.07
C LEU A 168 6.29 -5.65 -2.61
N PHE A 169 6.59 -4.69 -1.74
CA PHE A 169 7.40 -3.52 -2.06
C PHE A 169 8.15 -3.02 -0.83
N SER A 170 9.14 -2.14 -1.04
CA SER A 170 9.96 -1.55 0.03
C SER A 170 10.60 -2.60 0.96
N GLY A 171 10.46 -2.47 2.28
CA GLY A 171 11.07 -3.38 3.26
C GLY A 171 10.75 -4.85 3.05
N PRO A 172 9.46 -5.25 2.94
CA PRO A 172 9.08 -6.64 2.64
C PRO A 172 9.64 -7.19 1.33
N TYR A 173 9.81 -6.35 0.29
CA TYR A 173 10.48 -6.74 -0.95
C TYR A 173 11.92 -7.20 -0.67
N TYR A 174 12.73 -6.34 -0.03
CA TYR A 174 14.12 -6.67 0.28
C TYR A 174 14.26 -7.87 1.21
N LEU A 175 13.36 -8.00 2.19
CA LEU A 175 13.40 -9.14 3.10
C LEU A 175 13.06 -10.45 2.38
N ALA A 176 12.09 -10.45 1.47
CA ALA A 176 11.77 -11.61 0.66
C ALA A 176 12.96 -12.04 -0.20
N GLU A 177 13.67 -11.08 -0.85
CA GLU A 177 14.91 -11.38 -1.59
C GLU A 177 15.99 -12.01 -0.70
N GLN A 178 16.22 -11.46 0.50
CA GLN A 178 17.21 -11.99 1.45
C GLN A 178 16.87 -13.42 1.93
N LEU A 179 15.59 -13.75 1.99
CA LEU A 179 15.09 -15.08 2.34
C LEU A 179 15.04 -16.04 1.15
N GLY A 180 15.49 -15.63 -0.04
CA GLY A 180 15.57 -16.45 -1.25
C GLY A 180 14.26 -16.61 -2.00
N TYR A 181 13.25 -15.80 -1.69
CA TYR A 181 12.01 -15.71 -2.48
C TYR A 181 12.29 -15.03 -3.83
N ARG A 182 11.52 -15.38 -4.84
CA ARG A 182 11.75 -14.98 -6.23
C ARG A 182 10.58 -14.17 -6.76
#